data_969089f9a0f8dd69370de49b1f934446
#
_entry.id   969089f9a0f8dd69370de49b1f934446
#
_cell.length_a   1.000
_cell.length_b   1.000
_cell.length_c   1.000
_cell.angle_alpha   90.00
_cell.angle_beta   90.00
_cell.angle_gamma   90.00
#
_symmetry.space_group_name_H-M   'P 1'
#
loop_
_entity.id
_entity.type
_entity.pdbx_description
1 polymer ?
#
loop_
_entity_poly.entity_id
_entity_poly.type
_entity_poly.pdbx_seq_one_letter_code
_entity_poly.pdbx_strand_id
1 'polypeptide(L)'
;MSRETNVERQQPRGSASPQSQGGFSQSQGPSSQPHSSSSQSQGTSSQSSHSSSGTLSSLDTVSTQELYSIPEDQEPEEPVPAPWARLWALQDGFSNLDCINDSYWFGRDRNCEYCFDEPLLKSTDKYRTYSKKHFRIFREMGPKNSYIAYIEDHSGNGTFVNRELVGKGRRLPLSNNSEIALSVWSNKVFVFFDLTVDDQSVYPKELRDEYIMSKTLGSGACGEVKLAFERKTCKKVAIKIISKGKFAIGSEREADPALDVETEIEILKKLNHPCIIKIKDFFDAEDYYIVLELMEGGELFDRVVGHKRLKEATCKLYFYQMLLAVQYLHENGIIHRDLKPENVLLSSPKEDCLIKITDFGQSKILGETSLMRTLCGTPTYLAPEVLNSFGTAGYNRAVDCWSLGVILFICLSGYPPFSEHKTQVSLKDQITSGKYNFIPEVWAEVSEKALDLVKKLLIVDPKARFTTEEALRHPWLQPSTSRKRLLEGEAESADPTKRLAVCAAVS
;
A
#
# COMPACT_ATOMS: atom_id res chain seq x y z
N MET A 1 16.26 10.69 60.77
CA MET A 1 15.25 10.00 61.65
C MET A 1 14.36 9.26 60.68
N SER A 2 14.74 8.05 60.26
CA SER A 2 14.42 6.74 60.84
C SER A 2 12.93 6.46 60.83
N ARG A 3 12.47 5.60 59.90
CA ARG A 3 12.13 4.20 60.15
C ARG A 3 11.64 3.50 58.87
N GLU A 4 12.39 2.46 58.53
CA GLU A 4 12.00 1.35 57.64
C GLU A 4 10.90 0.51 58.30
N THR A 5 10.03 -0.09 57.50
CA THR A 5 9.46 -1.41 57.79
C THR A 5 9.24 -2.20 56.48
N ASN A 6 10.04 -3.26 56.34
CA ASN A 6 9.87 -4.44 55.50
C ASN A 6 8.62 -5.21 55.90
N VAL A 7 7.87 -5.74 54.94
CA VAL A 7 7.11 -7.02 55.14
C VAL A 7 7.16 -7.83 53.83
N GLU A 8 7.43 -9.09 54.05
CA GLU A 8 7.82 -10.19 53.19
C GLU A 8 6.77 -10.74 52.21
N ARG A 9 7.34 -11.44 51.25
CA ARG A 9 6.72 -12.41 50.31
C ARG A 9 5.85 -13.45 51.01
N GLN A 10 4.78 -13.92 50.33
CA GLN A 10 4.35 -15.32 50.30
C GLN A 10 3.70 -15.68 48.96
N GLN A 11 4.28 -16.65 48.28
CA GLN A 11 3.64 -17.50 47.26
C GLN A 11 2.92 -18.67 47.95
N PRO A 12 1.93 -19.28 47.30
CA PRO A 12 1.72 -20.71 47.45
C PRO A 12 1.81 -21.49 46.12
N ARG A 13 2.44 -22.64 46.25
CA ARG A 13 2.53 -23.77 45.31
C ARG A 13 1.17 -24.50 45.26
N GLY A 14 0.73 -24.96 44.10
CA GLY A 14 0.87 -26.23 43.43
C GLY A 14 -0.09 -27.36 43.96
N SER A 15 -0.91 -27.90 43.02
CA SER A 15 -1.40 -29.32 43.03
C SER A 15 -2.02 -29.57 41.64
N ALA A 16 -1.42 -30.39 40.78
CA ALA A 16 -1.50 -31.87 40.65
C ALA A 16 -2.79 -32.33 39.92
N SER A 17 -2.55 -32.94 38.75
CA SER A 17 -3.48 -33.66 37.88
C SER A 17 -4.01 -34.97 38.53
N PRO A 18 -5.01 -35.62 37.94
CA PRO A 18 -4.81 -37.02 37.60
C PRO A 18 -5.16 -37.41 36.14
N GLN A 19 -4.35 -38.35 35.69
CA GLN A 19 -4.53 -39.18 34.50
C GLN A 19 -5.67 -40.18 34.70
N SER A 20 -6.35 -40.56 33.62
CA SER A 20 -6.96 -41.87 33.50
C SER A 20 -6.80 -42.42 32.07
N GLN A 21 -6.32 -43.67 32.07
CA GLN A 21 -6.02 -44.55 30.96
C GLN A 21 -7.27 -45.28 30.44
N GLY A 22 -7.15 -45.84 29.24
CA GLY A 22 -7.88 -47.00 28.72
C GLY A 22 -8.71 -46.65 27.47
N GLY A 23 -8.67 -47.38 26.35
CA GLY A 23 -8.16 -48.67 26.03
C GLY A 23 -8.34 -48.95 24.55
N PHE A 24 -7.59 -49.90 24.06
CA PHE A 24 -7.47 -50.45 22.74
C PHE A 24 -8.79 -50.92 22.10
N SER A 25 -8.93 -50.80 20.77
CA SER A 25 -9.41 -51.88 19.90
C SER A 25 -8.96 -51.69 18.45
N GLN A 26 -8.23 -52.70 17.98
CA GLN A 26 -7.89 -52.99 16.59
C GLN A 26 -9.09 -53.63 15.87
N SER A 27 -9.28 -53.36 14.58
CA SER A 27 -9.76 -54.36 13.65
C SER A 27 -9.23 -54.11 12.23
N GLN A 28 -8.76 -55.23 11.69
CA GLN A 28 -8.02 -55.46 10.48
C GLN A 28 -8.85 -55.26 9.20
N GLY A 29 -8.11 -55.02 8.10
CA GLY A 29 -8.60 -54.94 6.74
C GLY A 29 -9.07 -56.30 6.17
N PRO A 30 -9.34 -56.39 4.85
CA PRO A 30 -8.26 -56.80 3.93
C PRO A 30 -8.28 -56.17 2.53
N SER A 31 -7.13 -56.27 1.98
CA SER A 31 -6.61 -56.19 0.60
C SER A 31 -7.49 -56.78 -0.54
N SER A 32 -7.40 -56.11 -1.71
CA SER A 32 -7.25 -56.83 -3.01
C SER A 32 -6.89 -55.86 -4.15
N GLN A 33 -5.72 -56.01 -4.68
CA GLN A 33 -5.38 -55.86 -6.12
C GLN A 33 -5.23 -57.26 -6.69
N PRO A 34 -5.01 -57.47 -8.02
CA PRO A 34 -4.89 -56.64 -9.22
C PRO A 34 -5.68 -57.15 -10.43
N HIS A 35 -5.66 -56.46 -11.58
CA HIS A 35 -5.37 -57.09 -12.88
C HIS A 35 -5.13 -56.07 -14.01
N SER A 36 -4.02 -56.33 -14.64
CA SER A 36 -3.51 -55.85 -15.91
C SER A 36 -4.35 -56.25 -17.12
N SER A 37 -4.39 -55.45 -18.16
CA SER A 37 -4.27 -55.95 -19.53
C SER A 37 -3.90 -54.85 -20.52
N SER A 38 -2.79 -55.10 -21.17
CA SER A 38 -2.20 -54.48 -22.33
C SER A 38 -3.05 -54.80 -23.61
N SER A 39 -3.04 -53.87 -24.58
CA SER A 39 -2.98 -54.23 -26.00
C SER A 39 -2.48 -53.09 -26.86
N GLN A 40 -1.43 -53.41 -27.57
CA GLN A 40 -0.84 -52.72 -28.73
C GLN A 40 -1.65 -53.01 -30.02
N SER A 41 -1.61 -52.07 -30.97
CA SER A 41 -1.48 -52.29 -32.43
C SER A 41 -1.33 -50.93 -33.09
N GLN A 42 -0.24 -50.58 -33.69
CA GLN A 42 0.43 -50.83 -34.97
C GLN A 42 -0.42 -50.52 -36.21
N GLY A 43 0.19 -49.62 -37.03
CA GLY A 43 0.27 -49.67 -38.48
C GLY A 43 -0.79 -48.80 -39.18
N THR A 44 -0.57 -48.11 -40.26
CA THR A 44 0.46 -48.07 -41.32
C THR A 44 0.13 -46.90 -42.25
N SER A 45 1.15 -46.40 -42.87
CA SER A 45 1.27 -45.50 -44.02
C SER A 45 0.28 -45.70 -45.18
N SER A 46 -0.05 -44.64 -45.93
CA SER A 46 0.11 -44.67 -47.41
C SER A 46 -0.05 -43.28 -48.05
N GLN A 47 0.82 -43.03 -48.99
CA GLN A 47 0.89 -41.93 -49.95
C GLN A 47 -0.20 -42.05 -51.03
N SER A 48 -0.54 -40.91 -51.69
CA SER A 48 -0.66 -40.74 -53.14
C SER A 48 -1.04 -39.30 -53.45
N SER A 49 -0.22 -38.52 -54.03
CA SER A 49 -0.04 -38.07 -55.42
C SER A 49 -1.35 -37.97 -56.25
N HIS A 50 -1.64 -36.77 -56.76
CA HIS A 50 -1.89 -36.52 -58.17
C HIS A 50 -1.83 -35.06 -58.58
N SER A 51 -1.13 -34.86 -59.63
CA SER A 51 -0.81 -33.71 -60.48
C SER A 51 -2.00 -33.27 -61.35
N SER A 52 -1.99 -32.02 -61.76
CA SER A 52 -2.18 -31.51 -63.12
C SER A 52 -2.12 -29.98 -63.15
N SER A 53 -1.15 -29.39 -63.73
CA SER A 53 -0.96 -28.91 -65.12
C SER A 53 -1.89 -27.79 -65.53
N GLY A 54 -1.29 -26.68 -65.94
CA GLY A 54 -1.92 -25.60 -66.71
C GLY A 54 -1.20 -24.26 -66.57
N THR A 55 -0.36 -24.05 -67.46
CA THR A 55 -0.03 -23.19 -68.60
C THR A 55 0.63 -21.84 -68.27
N LEU A 56 1.77 -21.74 -68.89
CA LEU A 56 2.62 -20.58 -69.12
C LEU A 56 1.91 -19.39 -69.75
N SER A 57 2.23 -18.17 -69.27
CA SER A 57 2.55 -17.08 -70.25
C SER A 57 3.22 -15.91 -69.53
N SER A 58 4.20 -15.40 -70.26
CA SER A 58 4.88 -14.10 -70.29
C SER A 58 5.97 -13.85 -69.25
N LEU A 59 7.14 -13.92 -69.80
CA LEU A 59 8.41 -13.34 -69.40
C LEU A 59 8.27 -11.83 -69.20
N ASP A 60 8.63 -11.36 -68.01
CA ASP A 60 9.21 -10.03 -67.85
C ASP A 60 10.56 -10.16 -67.22
N THR A 61 11.57 -9.76 -67.99
CA THR A 61 12.95 -9.71 -67.67
C THR A 61 13.23 -8.70 -66.53
N VAL A 62 13.44 -9.18 -65.32
CA VAL A 62 14.01 -8.39 -64.22
C VAL A 62 15.55 -8.45 -64.33
N SER A 63 16.13 -7.24 -64.39
CA SER A 63 17.54 -6.94 -64.50
C SER A 63 18.40 -7.68 -63.44
N THR A 64 19.44 -8.35 -63.90
CA THR A 64 20.45 -9.07 -63.12
C THR A 64 21.42 -8.19 -62.32
N GLN A 65 20.95 -7.10 -61.71
CA GLN A 65 21.81 -6.21 -60.91
C GLN A 65 21.47 -6.08 -59.44
N GLU A 66 20.49 -6.84 -58.92
CA GLU A 66 20.14 -6.82 -57.49
C GLU A 66 20.42 -8.14 -56.73
N LEU A 67 21.30 -8.94 -57.22
CA LEU A 67 21.70 -10.22 -56.59
C LEU A 67 23.16 -10.15 -56.21
N TYR A 68 23.53 -9.42 -55.19
CA TYR A 68 24.77 -9.61 -54.35
C TYR A 68 24.90 -8.46 -53.36
N SER A 69 23.94 -8.30 -52.44
CA SER A 69 24.25 -7.81 -51.12
C SER A 69 24.21 -9.04 -50.18
N ILE A 70 25.36 -9.60 -49.96
CA ILE A 70 25.62 -10.49 -48.82
C ILE A 70 25.25 -9.65 -47.61
N PRO A 71 24.37 -10.13 -46.70
CA PRO A 71 24.25 -9.48 -45.39
C PRO A 71 25.65 -9.51 -44.75
N GLU A 72 26.19 -8.35 -44.44
CA GLU A 72 27.37 -8.29 -43.56
C GLU A 72 26.97 -9.08 -42.33
N ASP A 73 27.77 -10.13 -42.01
CA ASP A 73 27.68 -10.85 -40.78
C ASP A 73 27.75 -9.82 -39.64
N GLN A 74 26.59 -9.50 -39.05
CA GLN A 74 26.56 -8.81 -37.79
C GLN A 74 27.29 -9.74 -36.83
N GLU A 75 28.51 -9.35 -36.44
CA GLU A 75 29.22 -10.01 -35.34
C GLU A 75 28.20 -10.16 -34.18
N PRO A 76 28.07 -11.34 -33.58
CA PRO A 76 27.14 -11.53 -32.48
C PRO A 76 27.52 -10.51 -31.39
N GLU A 77 26.63 -9.57 -31.10
CA GLU A 77 26.81 -8.64 -29.98
C GLU A 77 27.12 -9.50 -28.75
N GLU A 78 28.29 -9.31 -28.15
CA GLU A 78 28.67 -10.01 -26.93
C GLU A 78 27.55 -9.79 -25.92
N PRO A 79 27.02 -10.83 -25.26
CA PRO A 79 25.91 -10.69 -24.33
C PRO A 79 26.34 -9.73 -23.23
N VAL A 80 25.63 -8.60 -23.10
CA VAL A 80 25.84 -7.62 -22.03
C VAL A 80 25.79 -8.37 -20.70
N PRO A 81 26.83 -8.31 -19.86
CA PRO A 81 26.88 -9.07 -18.62
C PRO A 81 25.68 -8.68 -17.72
N ALA A 82 24.95 -9.67 -17.25
CA ALA A 82 23.80 -9.46 -16.40
C ALA A 82 24.22 -8.80 -15.06
N PRO A 83 23.50 -7.79 -14.58
CA PRO A 83 23.81 -7.16 -13.31
C PRO A 83 23.58 -8.14 -12.15
N TRP A 84 24.52 -8.15 -11.19
CA TRP A 84 24.41 -8.97 -9.99
C TRP A 84 23.61 -8.30 -8.87
N ALA A 85 23.51 -6.97 -8.88
CA ALA A 85 22.68 -6.20 -7.94
C ALA A 85 22.10 -4.96 -8.61
N ARG A 86 21.08 -4.40 -7.99
CA ARG A 86 20.48 -3.13 -8.38
C ARG A 86 20.27 -2.24 -7.17
N LEU A 87 20.62 -0.96 -7.33
CA LEU A 87 20.30 0.10 -6.39
C LEU A 87 19.12 0.92 -6.93
N TRP A 88 18.05 0.98 -6.17
CA TRP A 88 16.91 1.81 -6.48
C TRP A 88 17.00 3.15 -5.75
N ALA A 89 16.98 4.24 -6.51
CA ALA A 89 16.98 5.58 -5.94
C ALA A 89 15.66 5.87 -5.20
N LEU A 90 15.76 6.43 -3.99
CA LEU A 90 14.62 6.78 -3.14
C LEU A 90 14.29 8.28 -3.14
N GLN A 91 15.17 9.11 -3.69
CA GLN A 91 15.05 10.57 -3.72
C GLN A 91 15.40 11.13 -5.09
N ASP A 92 14.79 12.28 -5.41
CA ASP A 92 15.17 13.08 -6.56
C ASP A 92 16.65 13.52 -6.48
N GLY A 93 17.32 13.56 -7.63
CA GLY A 93 18.75 13.85 -7.73
C GLY A 93 19.67 12.62 -7.57
N PHE A 94 19.09 11.43 -7.33
CA PHE A 94 19.75 10.15 -7.44
C PHE A 94 19.10 9.32 -8.56
N SER A 95 19.89 8.54 -9.29
CA SER A 95 19.44 7.60 -10.32
C SER A 95 19.65 6.16 -9.88
N ASN A 96 18.92 5.24 -10.51
CA ASN A 96 19.12 3.82 -10.28
C ASN A 96 20.46 3.36 -10.85
N LEU A 97 21.06 2.33 -10.26
CA LEU A 97 22.31 1.75 -10.71
C LEU A 97 22.21 0.23 -10.79
N ASP A 98 22.55 -0.32 -11.95
CA ASP A 98 22.79 -1.74 -12.14
C ASP A 98 24.28 -2.06 -11.91
N CYS A 99 24.55 -2.92 -10.92
CA CYS A 99 25.89 -3.31 -10.55
C CYS A 99 26.34 -4.50 -11.40
N ILE A 100 27.22 -4.25 -12.37
CA ILE A 100 27.84 -5.26 -13.24
C ILE A 100 29.25 -5.58 -12.74
N ASN A 101 30.03 -4.55 -12.40
CA ASN A 101 31.37 -4.68 -11.87
C ASN A 101 31.38 -5.09 -10.40
N ASP A 102 32.45 -5.71 -9.94
CA ASP A 102 32.57 -6.20 -8.56
C ASP A 102 32.62 -5.09 -7.49
N SER A 103 32.82 -3.84 -7.89
CA SER A 103 32.99 -2.71 -6.97
C SER A 103 32.55 -1.39 -7.57
N TYR A 104 31.93 -0.55 -6.74
CA TYR A 104 31.47 0.79 -7.09
C TYR A 104 31.74 1.76 -5.95
N TRP A 105 32.37 2.90 -6.27
CA TRP A 105 32.52 4.04 -5.38
C TRP A 105 31.41 5.05 -5.59
N PHE A 106 30.91 5.57 -4.49
CA PHE A 106 29.83 6.57 -4.44
C PHE A 106 30.34 7.83 -3.75
N GLY A 107 30.09 8.98 -4.36
CA GLY A 107 30.51 10.25 -3.75
C GLY A 107 30.47 11.45 -4.69
N ARG A 108 30.94 12.59 -4.20
CA ARG A 108 30.99 13.83 -4.98
C ARG A 108 32.21 13.94 -5.91
N ASP A 109 33.17 13.01 -5.80
CA ASP A 109 34.33 12.96 -6.68
C ASP A 109 33.91 12.41 -8.06
N ARG A 110 34.35 13.09 -9.10
CA ARG A 110 34.08 12.69 -10.49
C ARG A 110 34.70 11.34 -10.89
N ASN A 111 35.66 10.86 -10.11
CA ASN A 111 36.29 9.55 -10.30
C ASN A 111 35.50 8.41 -9.59
N CYS A 112 34.36 8.71 -8.94
CA CYS A 112 33.48 7.67 -8.47
C CYS A 112 32.64 7.12 -9.64
N GLU A 113 32.45 5.81 -9.69
CA GLU A 113 31.56 5.17 -10.67
C GLU A 113 30.12 5.68 -10.55
N TYR A 114 29.72 6.09 -9.33
CA TYR A 114 28.49 6.80 -9.08
C TYR A 114 28.78 8.18 -8.48
N CYS A 115 28.83 9.20 -9.34
CA CYS A 115 29.08 10.56 -8.93
C CYS A 115 27.77 11.27 -8.47
N PHE A 116 27.83 11.97 -7.35
CA PHE A 116 26.73 12.82 -6.85
C PHE A 116 26.75 14.17 -7.56
N ASP A 117 26.56 14.23 -8.86
CA ASP A 117 26.74 15.44 -9.66
C ASP A 117 25.46 16.02 -10.29
N GLU A 118 24.30 15.42 -10.04
CA GLU A 118 23.01 15.92 -10.50
C GLU A 118 22.76 17.36 -10.02
N PRO A 119 22.32 18.27 -10.90
CA PRO A 119 22.08 19.67 -10.58
C PRO A 119 21.08 19.84 -9.43
N LEU A 120 20.01 19.03 -9.41
CA LEU A 120 19.00 19.06 -8.38
C LEU A 120 19.59 18.73 -7.00
N LEU A 121 20.45 17.70 -6.94
CA LEU A 121 21.13 17.29 -5.71
C LEU A 121 22.11 18.37 -5.22
N LYS A 122 22.89 18.99 -6.13
CA LYS A 122 23.84 20.06 -5.82
C LYS A 122 23.17 21.31 -5.23
N SER A 123 21.92 21.56 -5.56
CA SER A 123 21.12 22.69 -5.04
C SER A 123 20.64 22.48 -3.60
N THR A 124 20.75 21.27 -3.05
CA THR A 124 20.28 20.95 -1.71
C THR A 124 21.34 21.25 -0.62
N ASP A 125 20.90 21.67 0.56
CA ASP A 125 21.80 21.84 1.72
C ASP A 125 22.49 20.53 2.13
N LYS A 126 21.84 19.40 1.87
CA LYS A 126 22.35 18.06 2.14
C LYS A 126 23.61 17.74 1.35
N TYR A 127 23.76 18.28 0.13
CA TYR A 127 24.90 18.01 -0.74
C TYR A 127 26.25 18.24 -0.05
N ARG A 128 26.35 19.31 0.77
CA ARG A 128 27.58 19.65 1.49
C ARG A 128 27.97 18.61 2.55
N THR A 129 27.02 17.82 3.01
CA THR A 129 27.24 16.77 4.01
C THR A 129 27.81 15.49 3.41
N TYR A 130 27.75 15.33 2.07
CA TYR A 130 28.28 14.16 1.40
C TYR A 130 29.79 14.29 1.17
N SER A 131 30.54 13.19 1.33
CA SER A 131 31.99 13.17 1.14
C SER A 131 32.37 13.01 -0.35
N LYS A 132 33.61 13.33 -0.71
CA LYS A 132 34.14 13.09 -2.05
C LYS A 132 34.05 11.61 -2.42
N LYS A 133 34.62 10.72 -1.60
CA LYS A 133 34.35 9.29 -1.57
C LYS A 133 33.54 9.02 -0.31
N HIS A 134 32.26 8.67 -0.48
CA HIS A 134 31.34 8.57 0.67
C HIS A 134 31.25 7.14 1.16
N PHE A 135 30.97 6.21 0.27
CA PHE A 135 30.93 4.79 0.55
C PHE A 135 31.30 3.98 -0.70
N ARG A 136 31.56 2.69 -0.50
CA ARG A 136 31.84 1.71 -1.55
C ARG A 136 30.88 0.55 -1.40
N ILE A 137 30.30 0.07 -2.50
CA ILE A 137 29.58 -1.20 -2.56
C ILE A 137 30.44 -2.15 -3.38
N PHE A 138 30.63 -3.36 -2.91
CA PHE A 138 31.39 -4.38 -3.58
C PHE A 138 30.92 -5.78 -3.19
N ARG A 139 31.27 -6.79 -3.99
CA ARG A 139 31.04 -8.19 -3.66
C ARG A 139 32.35 -8.94 -3.51
N GLU A 140 32.38 -9.88 -2.58
CA GLU A 140 33.51 -10.79 -2.35
C GLU A 140 33.00 -12.22 -2.38
N MET A 141 33.93 -13.15 -2.79
CA MET A 141 33.65 -14.58 -2.74
C MET A 141 33.46 -15.02 -1.27
N GLY A 142 32.30 -15.55 -0.96
CA GLY A 142 31.95 -16.10 0.33
C GLY A 142 32.05 -17.63 0.37
N PRO A 143 31.60 -18.27 1.46
CA PRO A 143 31.52 -19.72 1.58
C PRO A 143 30.65 -20.36 0.49
N LYS A 144 30.94 -21.60 0.12
CA LYS A 144 30.19 -22.38 -0.87
C LYS A 144 30.08 -21.76 -2.26
N ASN A 145 31.09 -21.00 -2.70
CA ASN A 145 31.12 -20.36 -4.01
C ASN A 145 29.97 -19.32 -4.22
N SER A 146 29.42 -18.78 -3.17
CA SER A 146 28.45 -17.68 -3.24
C SER A 146 29.16 -16.34 -3.07
N TYR A 147 28.65 -15.28 -3.73
CA TYR A 147 29.12 -13.93 -3.49
C TYR A 147 28.35 -13.30 -2.34
N ILE A 148 29.04 -12.47 -1.54
CA ILE A 148 28.44 -11.65 -0.49
C ILE A 148 28.68 -10.19 -0.86
N ALA A 149 27.61 -9.41 -0.91
CA ALA A 149 27.67 -7.97 -1.13
C ALA A 149 27.95 -7.25 0.19
N TYR A 150 28.81 -6.23 0.14
CA TYR A 150 29.17 -5.39 1.27
C TYR A 150 29.05 -3.91 0.92
N ILE A 151 28.74 -3.11 1.92
CA ILE A 151 28.91 -1.67 1.91
C ILE A 151 30.02 -1.28 2.90
N GLU A 152 30.92 -0.39 2.50
CA GLU A 152 32.02 0.13 3.31
C GLU A 152 31.91 1.65 3.40
N ASP A 153 31.94 2.21 4.62
CA ASP A 153 31.80 3.64 4.86
C ASP A 153 33.16 4.35 4.85
N HIS A 154 33.28 5.39 4.03
CA HIS A 154 34.47 6.27 3.94
C HIS A 154 34.11 7.72 4.23
N SER A 155 32.90 7.98 4.69
CA SER A 155 32.38 9.33 4.85
C SER A 155 32.88 10.06 6.10
N GLY A 156 32.68 11.35 6.10
CA GLY A 156 32.88 12.19 7.30
C GLY A 156 31.67 12.25 8.21
N ASN A 157 30.46 12.09 7.66
CA ASN A 157 29.21 12.27 8.39
C ASN A 157 28.40 10.97 8.59
N GLY A 158 28.91 9.84 8.07
CA GLY A 158 28.31 8.53 8.25
C GLY A 158 27.49 8.03 7.07
N THR A 159 27.55 6.72 6.85
CA THR A 159 26.68 5.94 5.99
C THR A 159 25.88 4.99 6.89
N PHE A 160 24.60 4.85 6.62
CA PHE A 160 23.68 4.04 7.42
C PHE A 160 23.05 2.95 6.56
N VAL A 161 22.91 1.74 7.11
CA VAL A 161 22.15 0.63 6.51
C VAL A 161 21.06 0.23 7.49
N ASN A 162 19.81 0.24 7.03
CA ASN A 162 18.64 -0.10 7.87
C ASN A 162 18.60 0.65 9.21
N ARG A 163 18.99 1.96 9.20
CA ARG A 163 19.15 2.87 10.35
C ARG A 163 20.37 2.63 11.21
N GLU A 164 21.18 1.59 10.99
CA GLU A 164 22.41 1.31 11.69
C GLU A 164 23.57 2.05 11.02
N LEU A 165 24.44 2.71 11.82
CA LEU A 165 25.65 3.39 11.33
C LEU A 165 26.69 2.35 10.97
N VAL A 166 27.13 2.34 9.70
CA VAL A 166 28.25 1.48 9.25
C VAL A 166 29.53 1.84 9.99
N GLY A 167 29.87 3.14 10.01
CA GLY A 167 31.06 3.68 10.67
C GLY A 167 32.28 3.69 9.77
N LYS A 168 33.05 4.77 9.82
CA LYS A 168 34.17 5.02 8.94
C LYS A 168 35.21 3.89 8.96
N GLY A 169 35.53 3.37 7.76
CA GLY A 169 36.44 2.25 7.57
C GLY A 169 35.88 0.90 7.99
N ARG A 170 34.60 0.84 8.34
CA ARG A 170 33.90 -0.42 8.62
C ARG A 170 33.05 -0.83 7.44
N ARG A 171 32.74 -2.12 7.39
CA ARG A 171 31.86 -2.71 6.38
C ARG A 171 30.72 -3.50 7.01
N LEU A 172 29.57 -3.50 6.37
CA LEU A 172 28.42 -4.33 6.69
C LEU A 172 27.99 -5.12 5.46
N PRO A 173 27.50 -6.37 5.63
CA PRO A 173 26.90 -7.11 4.54
C PRO A 173 25.57 -6.45 4.13
N LEU A 174 25.30 -6.44 2.82
CA LEU A 174 24.03 -6.03 2.25
C LEU A 174 23.17 -7.25 1.93
N SER A 175 21.91 -7.14 2.23
CA SER A 175 20.88 -8.11 1.85
C SER A 175 19.77 -7.41 1.08
N ASN A 176 18.88 -8.19 0.47
CA ASN A 176 17.71 -7.63 -0.20
C ASN A 176 16.92 -6.70 0.70
N ASN A 177 16.47 -5.59 0.14
CA ASN A 177 15.76 -4.51 0.84
C ASN A 177 16.60 -3.70 1.84
N SER A 178 17.93 -3.82 1.83
CA SER A 178 18.78 -2.94 2.66
C SER A 178 18.62 -1.49 2.23
N GLU A 179 18.10 -0.64 3.14
CA GLU A 179 17.94 0.80 2.93
C GLU A 179 19.27 1.50 3.27
N ILE A 180 19.81 2.25 2.32
CA ILE A 180 21.05 3.01 2.49
C ILE A 180 20.71 4.48 2.68
N ALA A 181 21.21 5.08 3.78
CA ALA A 181 21.05 6.50 4.08
C ALA A 181 22.39 7.19 4.29
N LEU A 182 22.46 8.48 3.96
CA LEU A 182 23.70 9.28 3.98
C LEU A 182 23.62 10.42 5.01
N SER A 183 24.67 10.58 5.78
CA SER A 183 24.89 11.63 6.79
C SER A 183 23.96 11.57 7.99
N VAL A 184 22.70 11.21 7.83
CA VAL A 184 21.71 10.93 8.89
C VAL A 184 20.83 9.76 8.47
N TRP A 185 20.41 8.93 9.42
CA TRP A 185 19.65 7.71 9.18
C TRP A 185 18.29 7.93 8.45
N SER A 186 17.71 9.12 8.58
CA SER A 186 16.44 9.47 7.92
C SER A 186 16.61 9.91 6.46
N ASN A 187 17.84 10.21 6.02
CA ASN A 187 18.15 10.62 4.67
C ASN A 187 18.41 9.38 3.78
N LYS A 188 17.39 8.58 3.56
CA LYS A 188 17.44 7.36 2.75
C LYS A 188 17.59 7.71 1.28
N VAL A 189 18.60 7.17 0.62
CA VAL A 189 18.94 7.47 -0.78
C VAL A 189 18.79 6.28 -1.72
N PHE A 190 19.05 5.06 -1.25
CA PHE A 190 18.93 3.85 -2.05
C PHE A 190 18.26 2.70 -1.28
N VAL A 191 17.70 1.76 -2.04
CA VAL A 191 17.42 0.39 -1.61
C VAL A 191 18.24 -0.55 -2.46
N PHE A 192 18.94 -1.48 -1.82
CA PHE A 192 19.78 -2.50 -2.46
C PHE A 192 19.01 -3.78 -2.71
N PHE A 193 19.20 -4.37 -3.90
CA PHE A 193 18.71 -5.69 -4.27
C PHE A 193 19.84 -6.54 -4.86
N ASP A 194 20.04 -7.71 -4.29
CA ASP A 194 20.88 -8.77 -4.85
C ASP A 194 20.04 -9.54 -5.89
N LEU A 195 20.43 -9.46 -7.16
CA LEU A 195 19.72 -10.12 -8.26
C LEU A 195 20.15 -11.59 -8.43
N THR A 196 21.15 -12.05 -7.68
CA THR A 196 21.62 -13.44 -7.68
C THR A 196 20.83 -14.33 -6.72
N VAL A 197 20.10 -13.71 -5.78
CA VAL A 197 19.25 -14.41 -4.80
C VAL A 197 17.81 -14.41 -5.28
N ASP A 198 17.26 -15.60 -5.54
CA ASP A 198 15.86 -15.75 -5.96
C ASP A 198 14.93 -15.83 -4.75
N ASP A 199 14.77 -14.70 -4.03
CA ASP A 199 13.77 -14.54 -2.99
C ASP A 199 12.37 -14.19 -3.53
N GLN A 200 12.27 -13.96 -4.84
CA GLN A 200 11.02 -13.66 -5.54
C GLN A 200 10.26 -14.92 -5.99
N SER A 201 10.87 -16.11 -5.89
CA SER A 201 10.31 -17.37 -6.40
C SER A 201 8.98 -17.77 -5.76
N VAL A 202 8.69 -17.24 -4.57
CA VAL A 202 7.42 -17.42 -3.84
C VAL A 202 6.24 -16.69 -4.49
N TYR A 203 6.49 -15.78 -5.42
CA TYR A 203 5.46 -15.01 -6.11
C TYR A 203 5.20 -15.56 -7.51
N PRO A 204 3.97 -15.38 -8.07
CA PRO A 204 3.63 -15.81 -9.42
C PRO A 204 4.57 -15.21 -10.47
N LYS A 205 4.84 -15.96 -11.53
CA LYS A 205 5.76 -15.54 -12.59
C LYS A 205 5.32 -14.21 -13.24
N GLU A 206 4.02 -14.07 -13.52
CA GLU A 206 3.42 -12.89 -14.15
C GLU A 206 3.69 -11.62 -13.32
N LEU A 207 3.55 -11.73 -11.99
CA LEU A 207 3.85 -10.64 -11.06
C LEU A 207 5.35 -10.31 -11.03
N ARG A 208 6.23 -11.35 -10.99
CA ARG A 208 7.68 -11.18 -10.95
C ARG A 208 8.25 -10.58 -12.24
N ASP A 209 7.61 -10.82 -13.37
CA ASP A 209 8.03 -10.27 -14.66
C ASP A 209 7.82 -8.75 -14.73
N GLU A 210 6.83 -8.21 -14.01
CA GLU A 210 6.49 -6.78 -13.99
C GLU A 210 7.02 -6.05 -12.75
N TYR A 211 7.09 -6.72 -11.58
CA TYR A 211 7.40 -6.11 -10.28
C TYR A 211 8.48 -6.85 -9.52
N ILE A 212 9.24 -6.11 -8.72
CA ILE A 212 10.16 -6.65 -7.70
C ILE A 212 9.56 -6.39 -6.34
N MET A 213 9.21 -7.45 -5.63
CA MET A 213 8.65 -7.37 -4.29
C MET A 213 9.71 -6.96 -3.28
N SER A 214 9.33 -6.10 -2.33
CA SER A 214 10.21 -5.55 -1.31
C SER A 214 9.64 -5.78 0.08
N LYS A 215 9.90 -4.88 1.02
CA LYS A 215 9.49 -5.00 2.41
C LYS A 215 7.98 -4.89 2.60
N THR A 216 7.49 -5.49 3.68
CA THR A 216 6.12 -5.31 4.16
C THR A 216 5.92 -3.87 4.64
N LEU A 217 4.85 -3.23 4.17
CA LEU A 217 4.38 -1.91 4.60
C LEU A 217 3.40 -2.03 5.76
N GLY A 218 2.55 -3.03 5.72
CA GLY A 218 1.55 -3.31 6.74
C GLY A 218 0.92 -4.69 6.56
N SER A 219 0.31 -5.20 7.62
CA SER A 219 -0.47 -6.43 7.60
C SER A 219 -1.73 -6.25 8.43
N GLY A 220 -2.84 -6.78 7.97
CA GLY A 220 -4.14 -6.69 8.62
C GLY A 220 -4.99 -7.93 8.40
N ALA A 221 -6.25 -7.86 8.83
CA ALA A 221 -7.20 -8.97 8.70
C ALA A 221 -7.42 -9.39 7.24
N CYS A 222 -7.35 -8.45 6.31
CA CYS A 222 -7.60 -8.69 4.89
C CYS A 222 -6.35 -9.11 4.10
N GLY A 223 -5.16 -9.18 4.71
CA GLY A 223 -3.94 -9.58 4.03
C GLY A 223 -2.71 -8.75 4.39
N GLU A 224 -1.70 -8.83 3.56
CA GLU A 224 -0.42 -8.13 3.69
C GLU A 224 -0.25 -7.11 2.57
N VAL A 225 0.32 -5.94 2.88
CA VAL A 225 0.68 -4.93 1.88
C VAL A 225 2.20 -4.82 1.81
N LYS A 226 2.75 -4.97 0.62
CA LYS A 226 4.20 -4.86 0.37
C LYS A 226 4.53 -3.67 -0.51
N LEU A 227 5.67 -3.07 -0.24
CA LEU A 227 6.35 -2.19 -1.19
C LEU A 227 6.86 -3.04 -2.36
N ALA A 228 6.68 -2.57 -3.56
CA ALA A 228 7.29 -3.18 -4.75
C ALA A 228 7.79 -2.09 -5.71
N PHE A 229 8.62 -2.51 -6.66
CA PHE A 229 9.16 -1.64 -7.70
C PHE A 229 8.76 -2.19 -9.06
N GLU A 230 8.13 -1.35 -9.88
CA GLU A 230 7.81 -1.68 -11.26
C GLU A 230 9.12 -1.79 -12.08
N ARG A 231 9.39 -2.94 -12.72
CA ARG A 231 10.67 -3.20 -13.39
C ARG A 231 10.97 -2.23 -14.53
N LYS A 232 9.96 -1.85 -15.32
CA LYS A 232 10.13 -0.99 -16.49
C LYS A 232 10.37 0.47 -16.13
N THR A 233 9.69 0.99 -15.12
CA THR A 233 9.70 2.43 -14.80
C THR A 233 10.45 2.76 -13.52
N CYS A 234 10.83 1.74 -12.75
CA CYS A 234 11.44 1.88 -11.43
C CYS A 234 10.55 2.61 -10.40
N LYS A 235 9.26 2.78 -10.71
CA LYS A 235 8.32 3.45 -9.80
C LYS A 235 7.93 2.54 -8.66
N LYS A 236 7.84 3.12 -7.48
CA LYS A 236 7.33 2.45 -6.28
C LYS A 236 5.83 2.24 -6.39
N VAL A 237 5.36 1.09 -5.94
CA VAL A 237 3.96 0.72 -5.85
C VAL A 237 3.70 0.03 -4.51
N ALA A 238 2.45 -0.03 -4.09
CA ALA A 238 2.00 -0.88 -2.99
C ALA A 238 1.26 -2.08 -3.57
N ILE A 239 1.58 -3.29 -3.11
CA ILE A 239 0.89 -4.51 -3.55
C ILE A 239 0.19 -5.13 -2.36
N LYS A 240 -1.15 -5.14 -2.38
CA LYS A 240 -2.01 -5.80 -1.39
C LYS A 240 -2.15 -7.26 -1.80
N ILE A 241 -1.75 -8.17 -0.89
CA ILE A 241 -1.79 -9.62 -1.09
C ILE A 241 -2.91 -10.17 -0.23
N ILE A 242 -3.89 -10.83 -0.84
CA ILE A 242 -5.04 -11.42 -0.17
C ILE A 242 -5.00 -12.93 -0.38
N SER A 243 -4.80 -13.67 0.71
CA SER A 243 -4.66 -15.12 0.68
C SER A 243 -6.01 -15.82 0.50
N LYS A 244 -6.16 -16.58 -0.58
CA LYS A 244 -7.35 -17.41 -0.83
C LYS A 244 -7.51 -18.54 0.18
N GLY A 245 -6.40 -19.11 0.66
CA GLY A 245 -6.40 -20.26 1.56
C GLY A 245 -6.85 -19.99 3.00
N LYS A 246 -6.72 -18.74 3.50
CA LYS A 246 -7.12 -18.39 4.87
C LYS A 246 -8.64 -18.35 5.07
N PHE A 247 -9.40 -18.29 3.99
CA PHE A 247 -10.85 -18.20 4.03
C PHE A 247 -11.54 -19.57 3.91
N ALA A 248 -10.80 -20.63 3.55
CA ALA A 248 -11.35 -21.97 3.32
C ALA A 248 -11.56 -22.80 4.61
N ILE A 249 -11.05 -22.36 5.77
CA ILE A 249 -11.12 -23.13 7.03
C ILE A 249 -11.98 -22.40 8.06
N GLY A 250 -13.25 -22.78 8.14
CA GLY A 250 -14.04 -22.73 9.36
C GLY A 250 -14.88 -21.49 9.64
N SER A 251 -15.71 -21.03 8.71
CA SER A 251 -16.93 -20.31 9.11
C SER A 251 -18.07 -20.60 8.15
N GLU A 252 -19.19 -21.06 8.72
CA GLU A 252 -20.52 -21.05 8.11
C GLU A 252 -20.99 -19.61 7.88
N ARG A 253 -20.20 -18.76 7.21
CA ARG A 253 -20.60 -17.42 6.78
C ARG A 253 -20.98 -17.49 5.31
N GLU A 254 -22.24 -17.19 5.05
CA GLU A 254 -22.95 -17.21 3.76
C GLU A 254 -22.40 -16.23 2.69
N ALA A 255 -21.21 -15.65 2.87
CA ALA A 255 -20.58 -14.76 1.87
C ALA A 255 -19.23 -15.35 1.47
N ASP A 256 -19.07 -15.61 0.18
CA ASP A 256 -17.81 -16.03 -0.42
C ASP A 256 -16.81 -14.87 -0.37
N PRO A 257 -15.68 -15.00 0.36
CA PRO A 257 -14.67 -13.91 0.44
C PRO A 257 -14.04 -13.59 -0.91
N ALA A 258 -14.04 -14.52 -1.86
CA ALA A 258 -13.57 -14.26 -3.22
C ALA A 258 -14.45 -13.24 -3.95
N LEU A 259 -15.75 -13.27 -3.70
CA LEU A 259 -16.72 -12.33 -4.27
C LEU A 259 -16.46 -10.90 -3.78
N ASP A 260 -16.02 -10.72 -2.52
CA ASP A 260 -15.68 -9.41 -1.95
C ASP A 260 -14.44 -8.80 -2.62
N VAL A 261 -13.42 -9.62 -2.95
CA VAL A 261 -12.20 -9.15 -3.63
C VAL A 261 -12.48 -8.74 -5.07
N GLU A 262 -13.23 -9.56 -5.82
CA GLU A 262 -13.61 -9.24 -7.20
C GLU A 262 -14.44 -7.96 -7.25
N THR A 263 -15.37 -7.78 -6.32
CA THR A 263 -16.17 -6.55 -6.17
C THR A 263 -15.27 -5.34 -5.87
N GLU A 264 -14.29 -5.47 -4.96
CA GLU A 264 -13.30 -4.41 -4.67
C GLU A 264 -12.58 -3.97 -5.95
N ILE A 265 -12.11 -4.94 -6.73
CA ILE A 265 -11.37 -4.68 -7.98
C ILE A 265 -12.26 -4.01 -9.02
N GLU A 266 -13.49 -4.49 -9.21
CA GLU A 266 -14.43 -3.88 -10.15
C GLU A 266 -14.77 -2.43 -9.79
N ILE A 267 -14.97 -2.15 -8.50
CA ILE A 267 -15.17 -0.80 -7.98
C ILE A 267 -13.95 0.06 -8.30
N LEU A 268 -12.76 -0.39 -7.89
CA LEU A 268 -11.51 0.36 -8.08
C LEU A 268 -11.19 0.65 -9.55
N LYS A 269 -11.49 -0.29 -10.47
CA LYS A 269 -11.28 -0.10 -11.92
C LYS A 269 -12.21 0.96 -12.52
N LYS A 270 -13.41 1.13 -11.96
CA LYS A 270 -14.41 2.11 -12.44
C LYS A 270 -14.15 3.52 -11.87
N LEU A 271 -13.45 3.64 -10.74
CA LEU A 271 -13.24 4.91 -10.05
C LEU A 271 -12.06 5.69 -10.63
N ASN A 272 -12.26 6.99 -10.85
CA ASN A 272 -11.22 7.92 -11.27
C ASN A 272 -11.40 9.27 -10.56
N HIS A 273 -10.83 9.39 -9.38
CA HIS A 273 -10.87 10.61 -8.58
C HIS A 273 -9.51 10.83 -7.89
N PRO A 274 -8.99 12.08 -7.80
CA PRO A 274 -7.66 12.35 -7.24
C PRO A 274 -7.52 11.95 -5.75
N CYS A 275 -8.62 11.94 -5.00
CA CYS A 275 -8.64 11.56 -3.58
C CYS A 275 -9.15 10.13 -3.33
N ILE A 276 -9.10 9.26 -4.33
CA ILE A 276 -9.38 7.83 -4.24
C ILE A 276 -8.17 7.07 -4.73
N ILE A 277 -7.80 5.99 -4.03
CA ILE A 277 -6.65 5.16 -4.41
C ILE A 277 -6.82 4.58 -5.82
N LYS A 278 -5.77 4.65 -6.63
CA LYS A 278 -5.80 4.15 -8.00
C LYS A 278 -5.20 2.75 -8.07
N ILE A 279 -5.96 1.81 -8.61
CA ILE A 279 -5.44 0.51 -9.01
C ILE A 279 -4.59 0.66 -10.28
N LYS A 280 -3.43 0.03 -10.29
CA LYS A 280 -2.53 -0.02 -11.45
C LYS A 280 -2.65 -1.34 -12.18
N ASP A 281 -2.68 -2.44 -11.42
CA ASP A 281 -2.70 -3.78 -11.97
C ASP A 281 -3.35 -4.76 -11.00
N PHE A 282 -3.68 -5.97 -11.49
CA PHE A 282 -4.25 -7.04 -10.70
C PHE A 282 -3.81 -8.40 -11.25
N PHE A 283 -3.33 -9.26 -10.36
CA PHE A 283 -2.95 -10.64 -10.68
C PHE A 283 -3.78 -11.60 -9.83
N ASP A 284 -4.43 -12.53 -10.50
CA ASP A 284 -5.18 -13.64 -9.90
C ASP A 284 -4.37 -14.93 -10.07
N ALA A 285 -3.79 -15.42 -8.96
CA ALA A 285 -2.97 -16.63 -8.93
C ALA A 285 -3.33 -17.49 -7.72
N GLU A 286 -2.37 -18.08 -6.99
CA GLU A 286 -2.63 -18.79 -5.73
C GLU A 286 -3.26 -17.86 -4.68
N ASP A 287 -2.82 -16.59 -4.68
CA ASP A 287 -3.40 -15.47 -3.92
C ASP A 287 -3.83 -14.36 -4.89
N TYR A 288 -4.58 -13.37 -4.39
CA TYR A 288 -4.87 -12.14 -5.13
C TYR A 288 -3.79 -11.09 -4.86
N TYR A 289 -3.29 -10.45 -5.93
CA TYR A 289 -2.29 -9.38 -5.86
C TYR A 289 -2.87 -8.11 -6.51
N ILE A 290 -3.21 -7.13 -5.69
CA ILE A 290 -3.77 -5.85 -6.13
C ILE A 290 -2.64 -4.82 -6.11
N VAL A 291 -2.23 -4.33 -7.28
CA VAL A 291 -1.19 -3.31 -7.42
C VAL A 291 -1.82 -1.92 -7.35
N LEU A 292 -1.41 -1.15 -6.37
CA LEU A 292 -1.91 0.19 -6.07
C LEU A 292 -0.79 1.21 -6.20
N GLU A 293 -1.14 2.47 -6.43
CA GLU A 293 -0.20 3.57 -6.26
C GLU A 293 0.31 3.62 -4.81
N LEU A 294 1.58 3.99 -4.61
CA LEU A 294 2.16 4.12 -3.27
C LEU A 294 1.85 5.49 -2.68
N MET A 295 1.36 5.50 -1.44
CA MET A 295 1.13 6.69 -0.64
C MET A 295 2.23 6.82 0.43
N GLU A 296 3.24 7.67 0.17
CA GLU A 296 4.46 7.75 0.99
C GLU A 296 4.27 8.42 2.36
N GLY A 297 3.15 9.12 2.56
CA GLY A 297 2.83 9.78 3.83
C GLY A 297 2.24 8.85 4.89
N GLY A 298 1.92 7.60 4.52
CA GLY A 298 1.31 6.61 5.41
C GLY A 298 -0.15 6.88 5.74
N GLU A 299 -0.64 6.35 6.84
CA GLU A 299 -2.03 6.46 7.28
C GLU A 299 -2.30 7.78 8.02
N LEU A 300 -3.53 8.31 7.86
CA LEU A 300 -3.99 9.45 8.65
C LEU A 300 -4.00 9.12 10.14
N PHE A 301 -4.29 7.87 10.51
CA PHE A 301 -4.23 7.40 11.89
C PHE A 301 -2.87 7.68 12.53
N ASP A 302 -1.78 7.26 11.89
CA ASP A 302 -0.41 7.46 12.40
C ASP A 302 -0.07 8.95 12.53
N ARG A 303 -0.57 9.77 11.59
CA ARG A 303 -0.38 11.22 11.61
C ARG A 303 -1.06 11.85 12.83
N VAL A 304 -2.29 11.46 13.14
CA VAL A 304 -3.03 11.94 14.31
C VAL A 304 -2.35 11.51 15.60
N VAL A 305 -1.97 10.23 15.72
CA VAL A 305 -1.28 9.69 16.89
C VAL A 305 0.07 10.39 17.12
N GLY A 306 0.86 10.56 16.05
CA GLY A 306 2.17 11.19 16.13
C GLY A 306 2.15 12.66 16.57
N HIS A 307 1.08 13.39 16.25
CA HIS A 307 0.90 14.82 16.62
C HIS A 307 -0.03 15.02 17.82
N LYS A 308 -0.59 13.94 18.39
CA LYS A 308 -1.66 13.92 19.41
C LYS A 308 -3.00 14.43 18.87
N ARG A 309 -3.03 15.44 18.06
CA ARG A 309 -4.14 15.97 17.25
C ARG A 309 -3.57 16.81 16.11
N LEU A 310 -4.37 17.06 15.09
CA LEU A 310 -3.97 17.90 13.96
C LEU A 310 -4.33 19.37 14.21
N LYS A 311 -3.58 20.27 13.59
CA LYS A 311 -3.97 21.69 13.50
C LYS A 311 -5.30 21.81 12.74
N GLU A 312 -6.16 22.73 13.15
CA GLU A 312 -7.47 22.90 12.51
C GLU A 312 -7.37 23.19 11.01
N ALA A 313 -6.35 23.94 10.56
CA ALA A 313 -6.12 24.17 9.14
C ALA A 313 -5.79 22.89 8.37
N THR A 314 -5.00 21.98 8.95
CA THR A 314 -4.68 20.67 8.37
C THR A 314 -5.90 19.77 8.38
N CYS A 315 -6.69 19.75 9.46
CA CYS A 315 -7.98 19.03 9.51
C CYS A 315 -8.91 19.49 8.39
N LYS A 316 -9.02 20.80 8.17
CA LYS A 316 -9.87 21.37 7.15
C LYS A 316 -9.42 20.94 5.74
N LEU A 317 -8.12 20.97 5.46
CA LEU A 317 -7.52 20.54 4.21
C LEU A 317 -7.84 19.06 3.90
N TYR A 318 -7.62 18.18 4.87
CA TYR A 318 -7.84 16.74 4.68
C TYR A 318 -9.33 16.41 4.62
N PHE A 319 -10.13 17.02 5.48
CA PHE A 319 -11.56 16.76 5.54
C PHE A 319 -12.31 17.22 4.29
N TYR A 320 -11.91 18.36 3.71
CA TYR A 320 -12.43 18.82 2.43
C TYR A 320 -12.19 17.79 1.31
N GLN A 321 -10.98 17.24 1.24
CA GLN A 321 -10.64 16.20 0.26
C GLN A 321 -11.41 14.89 0.51
N MET A 322 -11.59 14.48 1.78
CA MET A 322 -12.39 13.32 2.13
C MET A 322 -13.84 13.49 1.69
N LEU A 323 -14.43 14.66 1.93
CA LEU A 323 -15.81 14.96 1.51
C LEU A 323 -15.98 14.89 0.00
N LEU A 324 -15.03 15.44 -0.79
CA LEU A 324 -15.07 15.36 -2.25
C LEU A 324 -14.97 13.91 -2.74
N ALA A 325 -14.11 13.11 -2.12
CA ALA A 325 -13.97 11.69 -2.46
C ALA A 325 -15.25 10.90 -2.16
N VAL A 326 -15.83 11.09 -0.98
CA VAL A 326 -17.07 10.40 -0.57
C VAL A 326 -18.28 10.89 -1.37
N GLN A 327 -18.34 12.19 -1.69
CA GLN A 327 -19.37 12.71 -2.59
C GLN A 327 -19.29 12.02 -3.97
N TYR A 328 -18.11 11.93 -4.55
CA TYR A 328 -17.89 11.22 -5.81
C TYR A 328 -18.32 9.76 -5.75
N LEU A 329 -18.01 9.05 -4.65
CA LEU A 329 -18.48 7.67 -4.43
C LEU A 329 -20.02 7.61 -4.44
N HIS A 330 -20.67 8.50 -3.66
CA HIS A 330 -22.12 8.55 -3.54
C HIS A 330 -22.82 8.90 -4.87
N GLU A 331 -22.24 9.78 -5.67
CA GLU A 331 -22.73 10.12 -7.01
C GLU A 331 -22.63 8.93 -7.98
N ASN A 332 -21.62 8.08 -7.80
CA ASN A 332 -21.45 6.84 -8.57
C ASN A 332 -22.18 5.63 -7.95
N GLY A 333 -23.05 5.86 -6.96
CA GLY A 333 -23.84 4.82 -6.35
C GLY A 333 -23.07 3.89 -5.41
N ILE A 334 -21.91 4.29 -4.92
CA ILE A 334 -21.06 3.48 -4.04
C ILE A 334 -21.12 4.02 -2.62
N ILE A 335 -21.31 3.13 -1.65
CA ILE A 335 -21.20 3.38 -0.22
C ILE A 335 -19.96 2.67 0.30
N HIS A 336 -19.04 3.38 0.98
CA HIS A 336 -17.77 2.81 1.44
C HIS A 336 -17.93 1.86 2.62
N ARG A 337 -18.70 2.23 3.64
CA ARG A 337 -19.10 1.43 4.82
C ARG A 337 -18.02 1.17 5.87
N ASP A 338 -16.74 1.37 5.57
CA ASP A 338 -15.63 1.20 6.53
C ASP A 338 -14.68 2.42 6.50
N LEU A 339 -15.26 3.63 6.52
CA LEU A 339 -14.45 4.86 6.65
C LEU A 339 -13.88 4.97 8.06
N LYS A 340 -12.57 5.06 8.15
CA LYS A 340 -11.78 5.24 9.37
C LYS A 340 -10.42 5.85 9.03
N PRO A 341 -9.69 6.44 10.01
CA PRO A 341 -8.42 7.11 9.73
C PRO A 341 -7.34 6.19 9.12
N GLU A 342 -7.41 4.88 9.37
CA GLU A 342 -6.53 3.86 8.78
C GLU A 342 -6.76 3.70 7.27
N ASN A 343 -7.99 3.94 6.80
CA ASN A 343 -8.36 3.85 5.39
C ASN A 343 -8.25 5.19 4.64
N VAL A 344 -7.59 6.18 5.24
CA VAL A 344 -7.23 7.46 4.62
C VAL A 344 -5.72 7.55 4.56
N LEU A 345 -5.16 7.51 3.36
CA LEU A 345 -3.73 7.54 3.12
C LEU A 345 -3.26 8.93 2.67
N LEU A 346 -2.03 9.29 3.02
CA LEU A 346 -1.41 10.57 2.75
C LEU A 346 -0.35 10.42 1.63
N SER A 347 -0.36 11.31 0.64
CA SER A 347 0.57 11.24 -0.49
C SER A 347 2.02 11.54 -0.11
N SER A 348 2.23 12.32 0.94
CA SER A 348 3.57 12.66 1.42
C SER A 348 3.61 12.88 2.93
N PRO A 349 4.82 12.86 3.55
CA PRO A 349 4.98 13.20 4.95
C PRO A 349 4.74 14.68 5.30
N LYS A 350 4.58 15.56 4.31
CA LYS A 350 4.28 16.98 4.52
C LYS A 350 2.84 17.18 5.02
N GLU A 351 2.58 18.27 5.75
CA GLU A 351 1.23 18.59 6.23
C GLU A 351 0.28 18.94 5.08
N ASP A 352 0.77 19.68 4.08
CA ASP A 352 0.04 20.09 2.88
C ASP A 352 0.16 19.02 1.78
N CYS A 353 -0.62 17.97 1.87
CA CYS A 353 -0.57 16.88 0.92
C CYS A 353 -1.97 16.42 0.48
N LEU A 354 -2.02 15.65 -0.61
CA LEU A 354 -3.22 14.95 -1.02
C LEU A 354 -3.50 13.78 -0.06
N ILE A 355 -4.79 13.53 0.18
CA ILE A 355 -5.24 12.30 0.81
C ILE A 355 -5.90 11.39 -0.22
N LYS A 356 -5.94 10.10 0.06
CA LYS A 356 -6.70 9.14 -0.75
C LYS A 356 -7.41 8.15 0.14
N ILE A 357 -8.69 7.93 -0.16
CA ILE A 357 -9.49 6.87 0.47
C ILE A 357 -9.11 5.54 -0.17
N THR A 358 -8.91 4.52 0.65
CA THR A 358 -8.54 3.16 0.27
C THR A 358 -9.43 2.13 0.96
N ASP A 359 -9.22 0.85 0.65
CA ASP A 359 -9.88 -0.33 1.22
C ASP A 359 -11.40 -0.37 0.94
N PHE A 360 -11.73 -0.79 -0.28
CA PHE A 360 -13.11 -0.93 -0.77
C PHE A 360 -13.70 -2.34 -0.53
N GLY A 361 -13.03 -3.20 0.23
CA GLY A 361 -13.45 -4.56 0.50
C GLY A 361 -14.79 -4.69 1.24
N GLN A 362 -15.27 -3.61 1.87
CA GLN A 362 -16.59 -3.54 2.52
C GLN A 362 -17.58 -2.67 1.73
N SER A 363 -17.18 -2.13 0.58
CA SER A 363 -18.00 -1.19 -0.19
C SER A 363 -19.17 -1.90 -0.88
N LYS A 364 -20.25 -1.14 -1.15
CA LYS A 364 -21.44 -1.64 -1.83
C LYS A 364 -21.88 -0.71 -2.94
N ILE A 365 -22.32 -1.28 -4.06
CA ILE A 365 -22.95 -0.56 -5.16
C ILE A 365 -24.46 -0.47 -4.90
N LEU A 366 -25.02 0.74 -4.92
CA LEU A 366 -26.46 0.97 -4.77
C LEU A 366 -27.20 0.41 -5.99
N GLY A 367 -28.19 -0.45 -5.76
CA GLY A 367 -28.99 -1.10 -6.80
C GLY A 367 -28.82 -2.61 -6.84
N GLU A 368 -27.81 -3.17 -6.22
CA GLU A 368 -27.72 -4.60 -5.98
C GLU A 368 -28.69 -5.01 -4.88
N THR A 369 -29.64 -5.89 -5.23
CA THR A 369 -30.78 -6.30 -4.37
C THR A 369 -30.39 -7.23 -3.21
N SER A 370 -29.11 -7.56 -3.04
CA SER A 370 -28.69 -8.36 -1.89
C SER A 370 -28.73 -7.51 -0.62
N LEU A 371 -29.74 -7.72 0.22
CA LEU A 371 -29.74 -7.28 1.60
C LEU A 371 -28.54 -7.93 2.31
N MET A 372 -27.41 -7.23 2.37
CA MET A 372 -26.30 -7.68 3.22
C MET A 372 -26.72 -7.56 4.67
N ARG A 373 -26.99 -8.69 5.30
CA ARG A 373 -27.28 -8.83 6.73
C ARG A 373 -26.02 -8.80 7.59
N THR A 374 -24.84 -8.66 6.99
CA THR A 374 -23.57 -8.74 7.70
C THR A 374 -23.22 -7.41 8.32
N LEU A 375 -23.07 -7.39 9.64
CA LEU A 375 -22.52 -6.27 10.39
C LEU A 375 -21.04 -6.14 10.02
N CYS A 376 -20.68 -5.12 9.25
CA CYS A 376 -19.31 -4.84 8.86
C CYS A 376 -18.91 -3.43 9.30
N GLY A 377 -17.60 -3.22 9.45
CA GLY A 377 -17.02 -1.97 9.90
C GLY A 377 -16.45 -2.06 11.32
N THR A 378 -15.60 -1.08 11.64
CA THR A 378 -14.98 -0.98 12.96
C THR A 378 -15.96 -0.35 13.95
N PRO A 379 -16.28 -0.96 15.10
CA PRO A 379 -17.39 -0.57 15.99
C PRO A 379 -17.46 0.92 16.35
N THR A 380 -16.33 1.56 16.61
CA THR A 380 -16.26 2.98 16.99
C THR A 380 -16.77 3.93 15.90
N TYR A 381 -16.74 3.51 14.64
CA TYR A 381 -17.14 4.32 13.46
C TYR A 381 -18.50 3.96 12.91
N LEU A 382 -19.17 2.92 13.47
CA LEU A 382 -20.49 2.47 13.00
C LEU A 382 -21.58 3.48 13.33
N ALA A 383 -22.45 3.72 12.37
CA ALA A 383 -23.60 4.61 12.55
C ALA A 383 -24.70 3.97 13.43
N PRO A 384 -25.48 4.76 14.17
CA PRO A 384 -26.54 4.27 15.08
C PRO A 384 -27.56 3.38 14.40
N GLU A 385 -27.98 3.70 13.19
CA GLU A 385 -28.94 2.92 12.41
C GLU A 385 -28.41 1.52 12.06
N VAL A 386 -27.09 1.36 11.89
CA VAL A 386 -26.46 0.06 11.64
C VAL A 386 -26.52 -0.81 12.91
N LEU A 387 -26.26 -0.23 14.07
CA LEU A 387 -26.27 -0.93 15.36
C LEU A 387 -27.69 -1.30 15.81
N ASN A 388 -28.70 -0.50 15.44
CA ASN A 388 -30.09 -0.70 15.85
C ASN A 388 -30.85 -1.69 14.96
N SER A 389 -30.47 -1.82 13.70
CA SER A 389 -31.26 -2.58 12.72
C SER A 389 -30.92 -4.07 12.66
N PHE A 390 -29.89 -4.58 13.40
CA PHE A 390 -29.40 -5.95 13.31
C PHE A 390 -29.28 -6.47 11.87
N GLY A 391 -28.88 -5.57 10.94
CA GLY A 391 -28.73 -5.92 9.52
C GLY A 391 -30.04 -5.95 8.71
N THR A 392 -31.20 -5.54 9.28
CA THR A 392 -32.50 -5.51 8.57
C THR A 392 -32.74 -4.20 7.81
N ALA A 393 -32.14 -3.07 8.24
CA ALA A 393 -32.20 -1.82 7.49
C ALA A 393 -31.03 -1.74 6.52
N GLY A 394 -31.31 -1.45 5.25
CA GLY A 394 -30.26 -1.28 4.25
C GLY A 394 -29.32 -0.14 4.62
N TYR A 395 -28.01 -0.33 4.40
CA TYR A 395 -27.02 0.74 4.46
C TYR A 395 -27.40 1.84 3.47
N ASN A 396 -27.39 3.08 3.93
CA ASN A 396 -27.58 4.25 3.07
C ASN A 396 -26.33 5.14 3.09
N ARG A 397 -26.29 6.15 2.25
CA ARG A 397 -25.16 7.10 2.15
C ARG A 397 -24.84 7.82 3.45
N ALA A 398 -25.85 7.96 4.34
CA ALA A 398 -25.68 8.65 5.62
C ALA A 398 -24.73 7.93 6.58
N VAL A 399 -24.50 6.61 6.42
CA VAL A 399 -23.52 5.88 7.26
C VAL A 399 -22.10 6.38 7.06
N ASP A 400 -21.72 6.70 5.82
CA ASP A 400 -20.40 7.28 5.52
C ASP A 400 -20.27 8.69 6.11
N CYS A 401 -21.32 9.49 6.10
CA CYS A 401 -21.33 10.83 6.70
C CYS A 401 -21.15 10.78 8.23
N TRP A 402 -21.71 9.78 8.90
CA TRP A 402 -21.45 9.56 10.31
C TRP A 402 -19.98 9.23 10.57
N SER A 403 -19.42 8.28 9.83
CA SER A 403 -18.02 7.90 9.96
C SER A 403 -17.09 9.07 9.69
N LEU A 404 -17.36 9.92 8.69
CA LEU A 404 -16.66 11.19 8.46
C LEU A 404 -16.72 12.12 9.67
N GLY A 405 -17.88 12.23 10.33
CA GLY A 405 -18.04 12.99 11.56
C GLY A 405 -17.15 12.47 12.70
N VAL A 406 -17.05 11.14 12.85
CA VAL A 406 -16.14 10.49 13.82
C VAL A 406 -14.68 10.78 13.49
N ILE A 407 -14.29 10.66 12.22
CA ILE A 407 -12.91 10.96 11.78
C ILE A 407 -12.58 12.43 12.06
N LEU A 408 -13.47 13.36 11.72
CA LEU A 408 -13.26 14.79 11.97
C LEU A 408 -13.09 15.08 13.46
N PHE A 409 -13.94 14.48 14.30
CA PHE A 409 -13.83 14.58 15.76
C PHE A 409 -12.44 14.16 16.23
N ILE A 410 -11.97 12.98 15.78
CA ILE A 410 -10.65 12.44 16.17
C ILE A 410 -9.52 13.33 15.68
N CYS A 411 -9.55 13.82 14.44
CA CYS A 411 -8.52 14.71 13.91
C CYS A 411 -8.38 16.00 14.70
N LEU A 412 -9.51 16.61 15.13
CA LEU A 412 -9.53 17.86 15.88
C LEU A 412 -9.15 17.69 17.35
N SER A 413 -9.58 16.59 17.98
CA SER A 413 -9.45 16.39 19.43
C SER A 413 -8.32 15.44 19.83
N GLY A 414 -7.95 14.47 18.96
CA GLY A 414 -6.94 13.45 19.24
C GLY A 414 -7.48 12.23 20.03
N TYR A 415 -8.79 12.16 20.28
CA TYR A 415 -9.43 11.01 20.95
C TYR A 415 -10.79 10.69 20.29
N PRO A 416 -11.28 9.43 20.40
CA PRO A 416 -12.54 9.04 19.78
C PRO A 416 -13.76 9.62 20.52
N PRO A 417 -14.85 9.98 19.80
CA PRO A 417 -16.09 10.49 20.42
C PRO A 417 -16.77 9.45 21.29
N PHE A 418 -16.69 8.19 20.92
CA PHE A 418 -17.30 7.05 21.62
C PHE A 418 -16.22 6.06 22.05
N SER A 419 -16.20 5.71 23.34
CA SER A 419 -15.21 4.80 23.92
C SER A 419 -15.69 4.27 25.26
N GLU A 420 -15.43 3.00 25.53
CA GLU A 420 -15.70 2.37 26.82
C GLU A 420 -14.63 2.70 27.89
N HIS A 421 -13.61 3.44 27.52
CA HIS A 421 -12.55 3.83 28.44
C HIS A 421 -13.08 4.80 29.51
N LYS A 422 -12.94 4.45 30.77
CA LYS A 422 -13.37 5.24 31.95
C LYS A 422 -14.88 5.56 32.01
N THR A 423 -15.75 4.76 31.38
CA THR A 423 -17.20 4.89 31.44
C THR A 423 -17.84 3.52 31.67
N GLN A 424 -19.04 3.52 32.33
CA GLN A 424 -19.85 2.31 32.49
C GLN A 424 -20.92 2.18 31.38
N VAL A 425 -21.00 3.15 30.49
CA VAL A 425 -21.96 3.15 29.37
C VAL A 425 -21.35 2.37 28.21
N SER A 426 -22.08 1.38 27.70
CA SER A 426 -21.63 0.58 26.56
C SER A 426 -21.37 1.45 25.32
N LEU A 427 -20.42 1.03 24.47
CA LEU A 427 -20.16 1.72 23.21
C LEU A 427 -21.43 1.86 22.36
N LYS A 428 -22.25 0.81 22.31
CA LYS A 428 -23.53 0.82 21.61
C LYS A 428 -24.48 1.90 22.15
N ASP A 429 -24.64 2.01 23.45
CA ASP A 429 -25.55 3.00 24.07
C ASP A 429 -25.06 4.43 23.87
N GLN A 430 -23.74 4.66 23.90
CA GLN A 430 -23.14 5.96 23.57
C GLN A 430 -23.48 6.37 22.14
N ILE A 431 -23.25 5.49 21.17
CA ILE A 431 -23.48 5.73 19.73
C ILE A 431 -24.98 5.95 19.47
N THR A 432 -25.85 5.05 19.95
CA THR A 432 -27.30 5.11 19.68
C THR A 432 -27.97 6.26 20.35
N SER A 433 -27.46 6.76 21.48
CA SER A 433 -27.93 7.98 22.15
C SER A 433 -27.32 9.27 21.61
N GLY A 434 -26.26 9.17 20.77
CA GLY A 434 -25.50 10.32 20.26
C GLY A 434 -24.76 11.11 21.34
N LYS A 435 -24.51 10.48 22.48
CA LYS A 435 -23.79 11.11 23.61
C LYS A 435 -22.32 10.81 23.51
N TYR A 436 -21.58 11.67 22.84
CA TYR A 436 -20.15 11.55 22.72
C TYR A 436 -19.40 12.25 23.86
N ASN A 437 -18.20 11.77 24.15
CA ASN A 437 -17.31 12.31 25.17
C ASN A 437 -16.76 13.68 24.72
N PHE A 438 -17.14 14.74 25.42
CA PHE A 438 -16.70 16.10 25.13
C PHE A 438 -15.83 16.62 26.29
N ILE A 439 -14.57 16.89 26.00
CA ILE A 439 -13.58 17.41 26.97
C ILE A 439 -13.42 18.89 26.70
N PRO A 440 -14.01 19.81 27.54
CA PRO A 440 -14.05 21.25 27.27
C PRO A 440 -12.67 21.86 27.01
N GLU A 441 -11.63 21.43 27.75
CA GLU A 441 -10.26 21.94 27.66
C GLU A 441 -9.63 21.65 26.29
N VAL A 442 -9.91 20.50 25.70
CA VAL A 442 -9.42 20.12 24.38
C VAL A 442 -10.13 20.92 23.28
N TRP A 443 -11.42 21.15 23.44
CA TRP A 443 -12.25 21.82 22.44
C TRP A 443 -12.20 23.36 22.54
N ALA A 444 -11.66 23.92 23.62
CA ALA A 444 -11.51 25.36 23.78
C ALA A 444 -10.63 26.01 22.67
N GLU A 445 -9.72 25.25 22.08
CA GLU A 445 -8.85 25.72 20.99
C GLU A 445 -9.43 25.45 19.58
N VAL A 446 -10.57 24.77 19.47
CA VAL A 446 -11.23 24.44 18.21
C VAL A 446 -12.33 25.48 17.94
N SER A 447 -12.40 25.97 16.69
CA SER A 447 -13.40 26.97 16.34
C SER A 447 -14.83 26.46 16.49
N GLU A 448 -15.74 27.37 16.84
CA GLU A 448 -17.19 27.04 16.94
C GLU A 448 -17.73 26.49 15.62
N LYS A 449 -17.21 26.97 14.47
CA LYS A 449 -17.61 26.47 13.16
C LYS A 449 -17.21 25.01 12.92
N ALA A 450 -16.01 24.61 13.37
CA ALA A 450 -15.55 23.23 13.27
C ALA A 450 -16.42 22.33 14.14
N LEU A 451 -16.69 22.74 15.37
CA LEU A 451 -17.54 22.02 16.30
C LEU A 451 -18.98 21.90 15.79
N ASP A 452 -19.52 22.95 15.15
CA ASP A 452 -20.85 22.94 14.55
C ASP A 452 -20.95 21.88 13.42
N LEU A 453 -19.94 21.78 12.55
CA LEU A 453 -19.91 20.75 11.52
C LEU A 453 -19.86 19.34 12.10
N VAL A 454 -19.02 19.11 13.12
CA VAL A 454 -18.97 17.82 13.84
C VAL A 454 -20.35 17.44 14.37
N LYS A 455 -21.04 18.38 15.04
CA LYS A 455 -22.40 18.15 15.59
C LYS A 455 -23.41 17.81 14.51
N LYS A 456 -23.34 18.42 13.33
CA LYS A 456 -24.26 18.17 12.20
C LYS A 456 -24.03 16.82 11.53
N LEU A 457 -22.79 16.32 11.55
CA LEU A 457 -22.46 14.98 11.04
C LEU A 457 -22.77 13.87 12.05
N LEU A 458 -22.68 14.14 13.36
CA LEU A 458 -22.96 13.18 14.42
C LEU A 458 -24.42 13.27 14.93
N ILE A 459 -25.36 13.52 14.03
CA ILE A 459 -26.80 13.43 14.31
C ILE A 459 -27.26 11.98 14.19
N VAL A 460 -27.93 11.46 15.22
CA VAL A 460 -28.38 10.05 15.29
C VAL A 460 -29.38 9.72 14.18
N ASP A 461 -30.37 10.60 13.93
CA ASP A 461 -31.29 10.42 12.82
C ASP A 461 -30.60 10.61 11.47
N PRO A 462 -30.48 9.55 10.64
CA PRO A 462 -29.80 9.64 9.35
C PRO A 462 -30.49 10.60 8.35
N LYS A 463 -31.78 10.92 8.54
CA LYS A 463 -32.48 11.86 7.69
C LYS A 463 -32.18 13.32 8.02
N ALA A 464 -31.83 13.60 9.28
CA ALA A 464 -31.43 14.93 9.74
C ALA A 464 -29.91 15.16 9.67
N ARG A 465 -29.13 14.09 9.53
CA ARG A 465 -27.66 14.13 9.42
C ARG A 465 -27.23 14.80 8.12
N PHE A 466 -26.22 15.65 8.19
CA PHE A 466 -25.65 16.28 7.01
C PHE A 466 -25.15 15.26 5.98
N THR A 467 -25.51 15.52 4.73
CA THR A 467 -24.93 14.87 3.54
C THR A 467 -23.55 15.45 3.25
N THR A 468 -22.79 14.79 2.38
CA THR A 468 -21.49 15.31 1.90
C THR A 468 -21.64 16.68 1.24
N GLU A 469 -22.71 16.89 0.48
CA GLU A 469 -22.98 18.15 -0.21
C GLU A 469 -23.29 19.30 0.78
N GLU A 470 -24.10 19.06 1.80
CA GLU A 470 -24.38 20.03 2.87
C GLU A 470 -23.13 20.35 3.68
N ALA A 471 -22.31 19.34 3.98
CA ALA A 471 -21.04 19.51 4.68
C ALA A 471 -20.04 20.37 3.86
N LEU A 472 -19.93 20.14 2.56
CA LEU A 472 -19.08 20.95 1.66
C LEU A 472 -19.51 22.42 1.59
N ARG A 473 -20.81 22.72 1.77
CA ARG A 473 -21.34 24.09 1.82
C ARG A 473 -21.20 24.74 3.21
N HIS A 474 -20.77 23.99 4.21
CA HIS A 474 -20.70 24.48 5.58
C HIS A 474 -19.71 25.66 5.70
N PRO A 475 -20.01 26.73 6.50
CA PRO A 475 -19.14 27.91 6.66
C PRO A 475 -17.74 27.63 7.14
N TRP A 476 -17.49 26.49 7.78
CA TRP A 476 -16.14 26.08 8.18
C TRP A 476 -15.24 25.76 6.99
N LEU A 477 -15.79 25.20 5.92
CA LEU A 477 -15.05 24.78 4.71
C LEU A 477 -15.02 25.88 3.62
N GLN A 478 -15.79 26.96 3.77
CA GLN A 478 -15.83 28.03 2.80
C GLN A 478 -14.60 28.94 2.90
N PRO A 479 -13.94 29.30 1.79
CA PRO A 479 -12.85 30.26 1.79
C PRO A 479 -13.31 31.64 2.23
N SER A 480 -12.47 32.38 2.96
CA SER A 480 -12.76 33.78 3.28
C SER A 480 -12.84 34.60 1.98
N THR A 481 -13.75 35.57 1.94
CA THR A 481 -14.07 36.38 0.73
C THR A 481 -12.84 37.04 0.09
N SER A 482 -11.81 37.35 0.87
CA SER A 482 -10.55 37.94 0.37
C SER A 482 -9.69 36.96 -0.43
N ARG A 483 -9.81 35.68 -0.18
CA ARG A 483 -9.06 34.58 -0.83
C ARG A 483 -9.74 34.07 -2.10
N LYS A 484 -11.07 34.20 -2.20
CA LYS A 484 -11.84 33.78 -3.36
C LYS A 484 -11.40 34.50 -4.63
N ARG A 485 -11.04 35.78 -4.53
CA ARG A 485 -10.57 36.59 -5.66
C ARG A 485 -9.16 36.23 -6.18
N LEU A 486 -8.28 35.69 -5.30
CA LEU A 486 -6.96 35.20 -5.72
C LEU A 486 -7.04 33.86 -6.44
N LEU A 487 -8.02 33.01 -6.10
CA LEU A 487 -8.21 31.70 -6.70
C LEU A 487 -8.83 31.73 -8.09
N GLU A 488 -9.70 32.71 -8.34
CA GLU A 488 -10.34 32.89 -9.66
C GLU A 488 -9.32 33.25 -10.74
N GLY A 489 -8.18 33.90 -10.37
CA GLY A 489 -7.09 34.23 -11.29
C GLY A 489 -6.08 33.10 -11.54
N GLU A 490 -5.92 32.15 -10.64
CA GLU A 490 -4.96 31.04 -10.77
C GLU A 490 -5.59 29.74 -11.27
N ALA A 491 -6.92 29.61 -11.22
CA ALA A 491 -7.65 28.38 -11.56
C ALA A 491 -7.73 28.08 -13.06
N GLU A 492 -7.44 29.03 -13.93
CA GLU A 492 -7.55 28.83 -15.39
C GLU A 492 -6.36 28.07 -16.02
N SER A 493 -5.26 27.85 -15.31
CA SER A 493 -4.02 27.27 -15.88
C SER A 493 -3.47 26.01 -15.22
N ALA A 494 -4.12 25.41 -14.22
CA ALA A 494 -3.54 24.30 -13.44
C ALA A 494 -4.22 22.94 -13.63
N ASP A 495 -3.39 21.88 -13.63
CA ASP A 495 -3.74 20.46 -13.49
C ASP A 495 -4.79 20.24 -12.37
N PRO A 496 -5.83 19.36 -12.57
CA PRO A 496 -6.87 19.06 -11.59
C PRO A 496 -6.34 18.69 -10.21
N THR A 497 -5.19 18.02 -10.13
CA THR A 497 -4.49 17.66 -8.87
C THR A 497 -3.96 18.89 -8.14
N LYS A 498 -3.46 19.88 -8.88
CA LYS A 498 -3.01 21.15 -8.32
C LYS A 498 -4.18 22.03 -7.90
N ARG A 499 -5.32 21.98 -8.63
CA ARG A 499 -6.55 22.67 -8.24
C ARG A 499 -7.08 22.20 -6.89
N LEU A 500 -7.10 20.88 -6.64
CA LEU A 500 -7.49 20.32 -5.34
C LEU A 500 -6.52 20.72 -4.22
N ALA A 501 -5.21 20.68 -4.47
CA ALA A 501 -4.19 21.09 -3.50
C ALA A 501 -4.27 22.59 -3.22
N VAL A 502 -4.52 23.44 -4.23
CA VAL A 502 -4.68 24.90 -4.09
C VAL A 502 -5.99 25.24 -3.38
N CYS A 503 -7.12 24.62 -3.73
CA CYS A 503 -8.39 24.80 -3.02
C CYS A 503 -8.29 24.40 -1.55
N ALA A 504 -7.50 23.36 -1.25
CA ALA A 504 -7.31 22.84 0.08
C ALA A 504 -6.24 23.61 0.89
N ALA A 505 -5.16 24.11 0.26
CA ALA A 505 -4.14 24.95 0.91
C ALA A 505 -4.64 26.37 1.21
N VAL A 506 -5.73 26.78 0.56
CA VAL A 506 -6.35 28.10 0.70
C VAL A 506 -7.50 28.10 1.72
N SER A 507 -7.90 26.93 2.23
CA SER A 507 -8.84 26.76 3.34
C SER A 507 -8.16 26.89 4.69
#